data_9074d82f979c39acb27d5bb1bcd87ff9
#
_entry.id   9074d82f979c39acb27d5bb1bcd87ff9
#
_cell.length_a   1.000
_cell.length_b   1.000
_cell.length_c   1.000
_cell.angle_alpha   90.00
_cell.angle_beta   90.00
_cell.angle_gamma   90.00
#
_symmetry.space_group_name_H-M   'P 1'
#
loop_
_entity.id
_entity.type
_entity.pdbx_description
1 polymer ?
#
loop_
_entity_poly.entity_id
_entity_poly.type
_entity_poly.pdbx_seq_one_letter_code
_entity_poly.pdbx_strand_id
1 'polypeptide(L)'
;GDILAEFRGLVEAGYKEITLLGQNVNSYGKGLEEQIDFSDLLNLLCTVPGDYHIRFMTSHPKDASHKLIDTIAAQPKLCKHLHLPVQCGSDELLKKMNRHYTVEQYMELIEYARKTVPGITFSSDIIVGFPGETEADFVKTLELVQKVGYMQLFTFIYSKRTGTKAADMPDPTPRKEKTDRMTRLLKVQDEIA
;
A
#
# COMPACT_ATOMS: atom_id res chain seq x y z
N GLY A 1 18.20 17.65 -4.53
CA GLY A 1 19.63 17.61 -4.17
C GLY A 1 20.04 16.31 -3.54
N ASP A 2 19.82 16.16 -2.24
CA ASP A 2 20.47 15.11 -1.43
C ASP A 2 20.06 13.67 -1.79
N ILE A 3 18.77 13.42 -2.04
CA ILE A 3 18.27 12.09 -2.46
C ILE A 3 18.94 11.62 -3.75
N LEU A 4 19.09 12.51 -4.74
CA LEU A 4 19.71 12.15 -6.00
C LEU A 4 21.21 11.86 -5.82
N ALA A 5 21.90 12.62 -4.97
CA ALA A 5 23.32 12.40 -4.67
C ALA A 5 23.54 11.05 -3.95
N GLU A 6 22.73 10.76 -2.93
CA GLU A 6 22.75 9.48 -2.23
C GLU A 6 22.46 8.32 -3.19
N PHE A 7 21.43 8.46 -4.01
CA PHE A 7 21.04 7.45 -4.99
C PHE A 7 22.17 7.15 -6.01
N ARG A 8 22.83 8.18 -6.53
CA ARG A 8 24.00 8.02 -7.41
C ARG A 8 25.11 7.26 -6.73
N GLY A 9 25.42 7.60 -5.48
CA GLY A 9 26.45 6.89 -4.70
C GLY A 9 26.12 5.39 -4.54
N LEU A 10 24.86 5.02 -4.33
CA LEU A 10 24.44 3.62 -4.25
C LEU A 10 24.61 2.90 -5.60
N VAL A 11 24.21 3.54 -6.70
CA VAL A 11 24.38 2.96 -8.04
C VAL A 11 25.85 2.78 -8.39
N GLU A 12 26.72 3.76 -8.09
CA GLU A 12 28.16 3.70 -8.29
C GLU A 12 28.83 2.62 -7.42
N ALA A 13 28.29 2.40 -6.21
CA ALA A 13 28.73 1.31 -5.32
C ALA A 13 28.28 -0.08 -5.81
N GLY A 14 27.48 -0.17 -6.89
CA GLY A 14 27.10 -1.43 -7.53
C GLY A 14 25.81 -2.05 -7.00
N TYR A 15 25.00 -1.34 -6.20
CA TYR A 15 23.71 -1.84 -5.76
C TYR A 15 22.76 -2.00 -6.93
N LYS A 16 22.13 -3.17 -7.04
CA LYS A 16 21.23 -3.55 -8.15
C LYS A 16 19.75 -3.34 -7.86
N GLU A 17 19.39 -3.25 -6.61
CA GLU A 17 18.02 -2.94 -6.18
C GLU A 17 18.08 -1.90 -5.07
N ILE A 18 17.32 -0.83 -5.24
CA ILE A 18 17.25 0.28 -4.29
C ILE A 18 15.78 0.48 -3.94
N THR A 19 15.45 0.37 -2.65
CA THR A 19 14.10 0.57 -2.16
C THR A 19 13.97 1.95 -1.52
N LEU A 20 13.06 2.77 -2.03
CA LEU A 20 12.71 4.05 -1.43
C LEU A 20 11.71 3.84 -0.30
N LEU A 21 12.04 4.35 0.87
CA LEU A 21 11.23 4.21 2.08
C LEU A 21 10.79 5.57 2.61
N GLY A 22 9.60 5.62 3.18
CA GLY A 22 9.05 6.78 3.85
C GLY A 22 7.77 6.41 4.58
N GLN A 23 7.23 7.30 5.40
CA GLN A 23 5.93 7.07 6.06
C GLN A 23 4.78 7.05 5.04
N ASN A 24 4.88 7.89 4.01
CA ASN A 24 4.03 7.90 2.83
C ASN A 24 4.84 8.53 1.69
N VAL A 25 5.44 7.70 0.85
CA VAL A 25 6.29 8.18 -0.25
C VAL A 25 5.54 9.05 -1.26
N ASN A 26 4.23 8.83 -1.42
CA ASN A 26 3.40 9.61 -2.33
C ASN A 26 3.16 11.05 -1.87
N SER A 27 3.48 11.38 -0.62
CA SER A 27 3.43 12.78 -0.13
C SER A 27 4.73 13.54 -0.36
N TYR A 28 5.72 12.94 -1.01
CA TYR A 28 6.95 13.63 -1.38
C TYR A 28 6.64 14.88 -2.21
N GLY A 29 7.35 15.96 -1.93
CA GLY A 29 7.17 17.23 -2.61
C GLY A 29 6.12 18.17 -1.99
N LYS A 30 5.22 17.65 -1.14
CA LYS A 30 4.25 18.52 -0.44
C LYS A 30 4.99 19.50 0.48
N GLY A 31 4.88 20.80 0.18
CA GLY A 31 5.53 21.87 0.96
C GLY A 31 6.91 22.27 0.47
N LEU A 32 7.40 21.70 -0.62
CA LEU A 32 8.58 22.23 -1.31
C LEU A 32 8.20 23.43 -2.19
N GLU A 33 9.11 24.39 -2.31
CA GLU A 33 8.94 25.53 -3.24
C GLU A 33 8.88 25.07 -4.70
N GLU A 34 9.64 24.04 -5.03
CA GLU A 34 9.60 23.37 -6.33
C GLU A 34 8.36 22.46 -6.37
N GLN A 35 7.52 22.66 -7.37
CA GLN A 35 6.32 21.85 -7.58
C GLN A 35 6.68 20.49 -8.18
N ILE A 36 7.41 19.68 -7.44
CA ILE A 36 7.78 18.32 -7.79
C ILE A 36 7.07 17.33 -6.88
N ASP A 37 6.56 16.25 -7.47
CA ASP A 37 5.95 15.15 -6.72
C ASP A 37 6.82 13.88 -6.73
N PHE A 38 6.31 12.82 -6.14
CA PHE A 38 7.02 11.54 -6.08
C PHE A 38 7.26 10.93 -7.47
N SER A 39 6.34 11.12 -8.42
CA SER A 39 6.50 10.64 -9.79
C SER A 39 7.63 11.37 -10.50
N ASP A 40 7.77 12.67 -10.28
CA ASP A 40 8.87 13.46 -10.82
C ASP A 40 10.22 13.03 -10.23
N LEU A 41 10.26 12.72 -8.93
CA LEU A 41 11.44 12.15 -8.29
C LEU A 41 11.81 10.80 -8.91
N LEU A 42 10.85 9.89 -9.11
CA LEU A 42 11.09 8.58 -9.74
C LEU A 42 11.67 8.73 -11.15
N ASN A 43 11.09 9.63 -11.95
CA ASN A 43 11.60 9.93 -13.28
C ASN A 43 13.05 10.43 -13.22
N LEU A 44 13.35 11.33 -12.30
CA LEU A 44 14.71 11.87 -12.11
C LEU A 44 15.69 10.75 -11.71
N LEU A 45 15.33 9.87 -10.77
CA LEU A 45 16.19 8.77 -10.34
C LEU A 45 16.45 7.77 -11.47
N CYS A 46 15.47 7.54 -12.33
CA CYS A 46 15.61 6.66 -13.50
C CYS A 46 16.58 7.21 -14.57
N THR A 47 16.92 8.51 -14.55
CA THR A 47 17.91 9.10 -15.47
C THR A 47 19.35 8.74 -15.10
N VAL A 48 19.60 8.30 -13.86
CA VAL A 48 20.96 7.91 -13.44
C VAL A 48 21.42 6.71 -14.27
N PRO A 49 22.61 6.79 -14.92
CA PRO A 49 23.14 5.66 -15.69
C PRO A 49 23.44 4.47 -14.78
N GLY A 50 23.14 3.27 -15.24
CA GLY A 50 23.45 2.03 -14.51
C GLY A 50 22.38 0.96 -14.70
N ASP A 51 22.70 -0.25 -14.29
CA ASP A 51 21.82 -1.42 -14.30
C ASP A 51 21.31 -1.66 -12.88
N TYR A 52 20.11 -1.19 -12.59
CA TYR A 52 19.46 -1.27 -11.28
C TYR A 52 17.95 -1.24 -11.41
N HIS A 53 17.27 -1.67 -10.35
CA HIS A 53 15.83 -1.56 -10.17
C HIS A 53 15.47 -0.71 -8.96
N ILE A 54 14.38 0.05 -9.08
CA ILE A 54 13.85 0.87 -7.99
C ILE A 54 12.54 0.25 -7.51
N ARG A 55 12.46 0.03 -6.20
CA ARG A 55 11.23 -0.28 -5.46
C ARG A 55 10.85 0.88 -4.55
N PHE A 56 9.62 0.95 -4.18
CA PHE A 56 9.16 1.83 -3.11
C PHE A 56 8.02 1.18 -2.33
N MET A 57 7.89 1.58 -1.09
CA MET A 57 6.86 1.07 -0.18
C MET A 57 6.12 2.22 0.48
N THR A 58 5.00 1.88 1.14
CA THR A 58 4.23 2.83 1.95
C THR A 58 3.52 3.89 1.10
N SER A 59 2.81 3.42 0.07
CA SER A 59 1.91 4.26 -0.73
C SER A 59 0.54 4.33 -0.07
N HIS A 60 0.09 5.53 0.31
CA HIS A 60 -1.28 5.68 0.81
C HIS A 60 -2.26 5.72 -0.38
N PRO A 61 -3.37 4.94 -0.37
CA PRO A 61 -4.31 4.90 -1.49
C PRO A 61 -4.85 6.27 -1.91
N LYS A 62 -5.08 7.16 -0.94
CA LYS A 62 -5.53 8.53 -1.19
C LYS A 62 -4.55 9.36 -2.03
N ASP A 63 -3.26 9.12 -1.87
CA ASP A 63 -2.20 9.88 -2.52
C ASP A 63 -1.63 9.15 -3.75
N ALA A 64 -2.03 7.90 -3.99
CA ALA A 64 -1.66 7.18 -5.20
C ALA A 64 -2.44 7.76 -6.39
N SER A 65 -1.72 8.24 -7.38
CA SER A 65 -2.29 8.92 -8.55
C SER A 65 -2.14 8.10 -9.83
N HIS A 66 -2.93 8.43 -10.84
CA HIS A 66 -2.72 7.90 -12.19
C HIS A 66 -1.33 8.25 -12.72
N LYS A 67 -0.82 9.46 -12.43
CA LYS A 67 0.54 9.88 -12.80
C LYS A 67 1.61 8.92 -12.25
N LEU A 68 1.47 8.45 -11.01
CA LEU A 68 2.39 7.46 -10.44
C LEU A 68 2.34 6.15 -11.21
N ILE A 69 1.14 5.66 -11.52
CA ILE A 69 0.94 4.41 -12.27
C ILE A 69 1.50 4.55 -13.69
N ASP A 70 1.25 5.67 -14.37
CA ASP A 70 1.78 5.97 -15.68
C ASP A 70 3.32 6.02 -15.66
N THR A 71 3.91 6.55 -14.58
CA THR A 71 5.35 6.57 -14.40
C THR A 71 5.92 5.16 -14.25
N ILE A 72 5.25 4.28 -13.49
CA ILE A 72 5.65 2.87 -13.37
C ILE A 72 5.60 2.17 -14.73
N ALA A 73 4.58 2.48 -15.55
CA ALA A 73 4.46 1.92 -16.89
C ALA A 73 5.58 2.39 -17.83
N ALA A 74 5.94 3.68 -17.74
CA ALA A 74 6.90 4.31 -18.63
C ALA A 74 8.36 3.99 -18.31
N GLN A 75 8.69 3.67 -17.05
CA GLN A 75 10.06 3.50 -16.58
C GLN A 75 10.44 2.03 -16.40
N PRO A 76 11.27 1.44 -17.27
CA PRO A 76 11.67 0.04 -17.17
C PRO A 76 12.49 -0.29 -15.91
N LYS A 77 13.14 0.71 -15.30
CA LYS A 77 13.88 0.55 -14.04
C LYS A 77 12.99 0.48 -12.81
N LEU A 78 11.71 0.87 -12.91
CA LEU A 78 10.76 0.73 -11.81
C LEU A 78 10.20 -0.69 -11.79
N CYS A 79 10.22 -1.31 -10.60
CA CYS A 79 9.59 -2.60 -10.41
C CYS A 79 8.07 -2.48 -10.60
N LYS A 80 7.48 -3.43 -11.32
CA LYS A 80 6.03 -3.50 -11.55
C LYS A 80 5.32 -4.10 -10.34
N HIS A 81 5.45 -3.43 -9.23
CA HIS A 81 4.85 -3.79 -7.96
C HIS A 81 4.39 -2.53 -7.21
N LEU A 82 3.20 -2.57 -6.63
CA LEU A 82 2.67 -1.47 -5.85
C LEU A 82 2.18 -1.98 -4.49
N HIS A 83 2.84 -1.52 -3.43
CA HIS A 83 2.37 -1.73 -2.06
C HIS A 83 1.32 -0.66 -1.73
N LEU A 84 0.07 -1.06 -1.61
CA LEU A 84 -1.08 -0.17 -1.45
C LEU A 84 -1.96 -0.63 -0.28
N PRO A 85 -1.65 -0.20 0.96
CA PRO A 85 -2.39 -0.59 2.15
C PRO A 85 -3.85 -0.18 2.12
N VAL A 86 -4.78 -1.12 2.05
CA VAL A 86 -6.23 -0.85 2.08
C VAL A 86 -6.80 -0.88 3.48
N GLN A 87 -6.22 -1.67 4.36
CA GLN A 87 -6.60 -1.90 5.77
C GLN A 87 -7.78 -2.86 5.97
N CYS A 88 -8.89 -2.71 5.25
CA CYS A 88 -10.05 -3.61 5.26
C CYS A 88 -10.94 -3.42 4.03
N GLY A 89 -11.92 -4.26 3.86
CA GLY A 89 -12.90 -4.24 2.76
C GLY A 89 -14.25 -3.59 3.09
N SER A 90 -14.38 -2.91 4.23
CA SER A 90 -15.63 -2.27 4.67
C SER A 90 -15.49 -0.76 4.73
N ASP A 91 -16.30 -0.02 3.97
CA ASP A 91 -16.30 1.45 3.98
C ASP A 91 -16.66 2.03 5.35
N GLU A 92 -17.52 1.36 6.12
CA GLU A 92 -17.87 1.79 7.47
C GLU A 92 -16.65 1.70 8.41
N LEU A 93 -15.88 0.61 8.32
CA LEU A 93 -14.65 0.46 9.09
C LEU A 93 -13.56 1.42 8.61
N LEU A 94 -13.42 1.64 7.31
CA LEU A 94 -12.48 2.62 6.77
C LEU A 94 -12.74 4.02 7.35
N LYS A 95 -14.00 4.42 7.47
CA LYS A 95 -14.37 5.68 8.14
C LYS A 95 -13.96 5.69 9.62
N LYS A 96 -14.22 4.61 10.35
CA LYS A 96 -13.80 4.47 11.76
C LYS A 96 -12.28 4.48 11.92
N MET A 97 -11.55 3.96 10.96
CA MET A 97 -10.07 4.00 10.88
C MET A 97 -9.54 5.37 10.43
N ASN A 98 -10.42 6.35 10.20
CA ASN A 98 -10.07 7.67 9.65
C ASN A 98 -9.39 7.58 8.28
N ARG A 99 -9.82 6.64 7.45
CA ARG A 99 -9.39 6.52 6.06
C ARG A 99 -10.32 7.35 5.17
N HIS A 100 -9.74 8.10 4.23
CA HIS A 100 -10.46 9.06 3.38
C HIS A 100 -10.59 8.52 1.95
N TYR A 101 -10.91 7.25 1.82
CA TYR A 101 -11.21 6.57 0.55
C TYR A 101 -12.24 5.46 0.77
N THR A 102 -12.91 5.07 -0.29
CA THR A 102 -13.82 3.93 -0.31
C THR A 102 -13.17 2.71 -0.98
N VAL A 103 -13.76 1.54 -0.76
CA VAL A 103 -13.36 0.31 -1.45
C VAL A 103 -13.51 0.46 -2.96
N GLU A 104 -14.56 1.16 -3.42
CA GLU A 104 -14.77 1.44 -4.84
C GLU A 104 -13.63 2.26 -5.44
N GLN A 105 -13.26 3.38 -4.81
CA GLN A 105 -12.12 4.21 -5.23
C GLN A 105 -10.80 3.43 -5.23
N TYR A 106 -10.61 2.57 -4.23
CA TYR A 106 -9.46 1.68 -4.18
C TYR A 106 -9.44 0.71 -5.36
N MET A 107 -10.57 0.09 -5.66
CA MET A 107 -10.69 -0.85 -6.79
C MET A 107 -10.49 -0.17 -8.15
N GLU A 108 -11.00 1.06 -8.34
CA GLU A 108 -10.74 1.84 -9.55
C GLU A 108 -9.23 2.05 -9.78
N LEU A 109 -8.49 2.33 -8.72
CA LEU A 109 -7.03 2.48 -8.78
C LEU A 109 -6.33 1.17 -9.15
N ILE A 110 -6.75 0.05 -8.57
CA ILE A 110 -6.24 -1.29 -8.88
C ILE A 110 -6.50 -1.64 -10.37
N GLU A 111 -7.71 -1.40 -10.84
CA GLU A 111 -8.10 -1.68 -12.23
C GLU A 111 -7.34 -0.80 -13.22
N TYR A 112 -7.18 0.48 -12.91
CA TYR A 112 -6.37 1.39 -13.72
C TYR A 112 -4.91 0.90 -13.79
N ALA A 113 -4.33 0.50 -12.66
CA ALA A 113 -2.96 0.00 -12.62
C ALA A 113 -2.80 -1.29 -13.46
N ARG A 114 -3.74 -2.22 -13.37
CA ARG A 114 -3.72 -3.46 -14.19
C ARG A 114 -3.80 -3.19 -15.69
N LYS A 115 -4.63 -2.24 -16.07
CA LYS A 115 -4.79 -1.85 -17.47
C LYS A 115 -3.54 -1.14 -18.01
N THR A 116 -2.93 -0.28 -17.20
CA THR A 116 -1.83 0.60 -17.62
C THR A 116 -0.46 -0.08 -17.54
N VAL A 117 -0.28 -0.97 -16.53
CA VAL A 117 0.99 -1.68 -16.29
C VAL A 117 0.76 -3.19 -16.37
N PRO A 118 0.91 -3.81 -17.53
CA PRO A 118 0.74 -5.25 -17.68
C PRO A 118 1.66 -6.03 -16.73
N GLY A 119 1.09 -6.98 -16.01
CA GLY A 119 1.81 -7.82 -15.05
C GLY A 119 2.14 -7.15 -13.72
N ILE A 120 1.55 -5.99 -13.41
CA ILE A 120 1.71 -5.36 -12.09
C ILE A 120 1.17 -6.27 -10.98
N THR A 121 1.93 -6.36 -9.91
CA THR A 121 1.54 -7.07 -8.69
C THR A 121 1.25 -6.10 -7.56
N PHE A 122 0.46 -6.55 -6.59
CA PHE A 122 0.06 -5.74 -5.44
C PHE A 122 0.39 -6.43 -4.12
N SER A 123 0.75 -5.63 -3.14
CA SER A 123 0.74 -6.04 -1.73
C SER A 123 -0.05 -5.03 -0.91
N SER A 124 -0.51 -5.43 0.26
CA SER A 124 -1.35 -4.59 1.11
C SER A 124 -1.19 -4.94 2.58
N ASP A 125 -1.66 -4.04 3.43
CA ASP A 125 -1.83 -4.28 4.86
C ASP A 125 -3.31 -4.50 5.17
N ILE A 126 -3.61 -5.50 5.98
CA ILE A 126 -4.97 -5.79 6.46
C ILE A 126 -4.96 -5.86 7.98
N ILE A 127 -5.88 -5.15 8.60
CA ILE A 127 -6.14 -5.19 10.04
C ILE A 127 -7.42 -5.97 10.28
N VAL A 128 -7.33 -7.04 11.05
CA VAL A 128 -8.46 -7.87 11.49
C VAL A 128 -8.84 -7.53 12.91
N GLY A 129 -10.12 -7.54 13.22
CA GLY A 129 -10.62 -7.33 14.58
C GLY A 129 -10.52 -5.89 15.06
N PHE A 130 -10.61 -4.92 14.15
CA PHE A 130 -10.75 -3.51 14.52
C PHE A 130 -12.03 -3.31 15.37
N PRO A 131 -12.04 -2.40 16.38
CA PRO A 131 -13.21 -2.18 17.21
C PRO A 131 -14.48 -1.92 16.40
N GLY A 132 -15.49 -2.77 16.63
CA GLY A 132 -16.77 -2.72 15.93
C GLY A 132 -16.79 -3.42 14.56
N GLU A 133 -15.76 -4.17 14.19
CA GLU A 133 -15.79 -5.05 13.03
C GLU A 133 -16.81 -6.18 13.24
N THR A 134 -17.81 -6.23 12.35
CA THR A 134 -18.78 -7.32 12.30
C THR A 134 -18.28 -8.48 11.43
N GLU A 135 -18.93 -9.64 11.50
CA GLU A 135 -18.65 -10.74 10.57
C GLU A 135 -18.90 -10.33 9.11
N ALA A 136 -19.95 -9.54 8.88
CA ALA A 136 -20.24 -9.02 7.53
C ALA A 136 -19.14 -8.10 7.00
N ASP A 137 -18.54 -7.26 7.84
CA ASP A 137 -17.40 -6.42 7.47
C ASP A 137 -16.17 -7.27 7.12
N PHE A 138 -15.92 -8.31 7.92
CA PHE A 138 -14.81 -9.22 7.69
C PHE A 138 -14.98 -10.01 6.38
N VAL A 139 -16.19 -10.49 6.08
CA VAL A 139 -16.49 -11.15 4.80
C VAL A 139 -16.19 -10.24 3.61
N LYS A 140 -16.57 -8.96 3.67
CA LYS A 140 -16.21 -7.97 2.63
C LYS A 140 -14.70 -7.84 2.46
N THR A 141 -13.93 -7.95 3.55
CA THR A 141 -12.46 -7.95 3.47
C THR A 141 -11.95 -9.20 2.73
N LEU A 142 -12.49 -10.39 2.99
CA LEU A 142 -12.14 -11.61 2.26
C LEU A 142 -12.47 -11.50 0.77
N GLU A 143 -13.65 -10.99 0.43
CA GLU A 143 -14.08 -10.77 -0.95
C GLU A 143 -13.13 -9.81 -1.69
N LEU A 144 -12.73 -8.71 -1.03
CA LEU A 144 -11.76 -7.78 -1.59
C LEU A 144 -10.41 -8.44 -1.86
N VAL A 145 -9.90 -9.22 -0.89
CA VAL A 145 -8.62 -9.94 -1.02
C VAL A 145 -8.65 -10.90 -2.21
N GLN A 146 -9.73 -11.67 -2.36
CA GLN A 146 -9.92 -12.57 -3.50
C GLN A 146 -10.00 -11.80 -4.83
N LYS A 147 -10.74 -10.70 -4.87
CA LYS A 147 -10.93 -9.88 -6.08
C LYS A 147 -9.63 -9.22 -6.54
N VAL A 148 -8.84 -8.71 -5.59
CA VAL A 148 -7.54 -8.09 -5.90
C VAL A 148 -6.47 -9.13 -6.19
N GLY A 149 -6.47 -10.29 -5.54
CA GLY A 149 -5.43 -11.30 -5.74
C GLY A 149 -4.04 -10.76 -5.41
N TYR A 150 -3.82 -10.40 -4.15
CA TYR A 150 -2.54 -9.86 -3.71
C TYR A 150 -1.42 -10.91 -3.79
N MET A 151 -0.26 -10.49 -4.27
CA MET A 151 0.95 -11.30 -4.20
C MET A 151 1.40 -11.52 -2.74
N GLN A 152 1.19 -10.52 -1.89
CA GLN A 152 1.54 -10.57 -0.47
C GLN A 152 0.60 -9.70 0.37
N LEU A 153 0.22 -10.21 1.54
CA LEU A 153 -0.47 -9.45 2.57
C LEU A 153 0.36 -9.38 3.85
N PHE A 154 0.43 -8.19 4.43
CA PHE A 154 0.86 -7.99 5.81
C PHE A 154 -0.38 -7.89 6.68
N THR A 155 -0.57 -8.87 7.55
CA THR A 155 -1.82 -9.05 8.31
C THR A 155 -1.59 -8.81 9.79
N PHE A 156 -2.48 -8.05 10.41
CA PHE A 156 -2.39 -7.66 11.81
C PHE A 156 -3.73 -7.88 12.51
N ILE A 157 -3.69 -8.46 13.71
CA ILE A 157 -4.82 -8.40 14.63
C ILE A 157 -4.75 -7.05 15.33
N TYR A 158 -5.87 -6.30 15.34
CA TYR A 158 -5.92 -5.01 16.02
C TYR A 158 -5.42 -5.11 17.47
N SER A 159 -4.55 -4.20 17.83
CA SER A 159 -4.03 -4.03 19.18
C SER A 159 -4.22 -2.58 19.63
N LYS A 160 -4.75 -2.39 20.83
CA LYS A 160 -4.93 -1.05 21.42
C LYS A 160 -3.60 -0.31 21.48
N ARG A 161 -3.61 0.92 21.01
CA ARG A 161 -2.48 1.86 21.14
C ARG A 161 -2.94 3.08 21.91
N THR A 162 -2.39 3.30 23.07
CA THR A 162 -2.69 4.46 23.93
C THR A 162 -2.56 5.77 23.12
N GLY A 163 -3.52 6.67 23.29
CA GLY A 163 -3.55 7.96 22.61
C GLY A 163 -4.18 7.95 21.22
N THR A 164 -4.76 6.82 20.78
CA THR A 164 -5.52 6.76 19.54
C THR A 164 -7.03 6.76 19.81
N LYS A 165 -7.82 7.36 18.94
CA LYS A 165 -9.30 7.33 19.01
C LYS A 165 -9.83 5.88 19.05
N ALA A 166 -9.19 4.98 18.34
CA ALA A 166 -9.58 3.57 18.29
C ALA A 166 -9.41 2.87 19.65
N ALA A 167 -8.48 3.31 20.49
CA ALA A 167 -8.29 2.75 21.82
C ALA A 167 -9.47 3.01 22.77
N ASP A 168 -10.24 4.07 22.51
CA ASP A 168 -11.41 4.47 23.31
C ASP A 168 -12.71 3.88 22.76
N MET A 169 -12.68 3.22 21.61
CA MET A 169 -13.84 2.57 21.01
C MET A 169 -14.20 1.29 21.77
N PRO A 170 -15.52 0.99 21.94
CA PRO A 170 -15.95 -0.31 22.44
C PRO A 170 -15.46 -1.44 21.53
N ASP A 171 -14.83 -2.44 22.12
CA ASP A 171 -14.30 -3.60 21.42
C ASP A 171 -14.88 -4.89 22.04
N PRO A 172 -16.12 -5.25 21.68
CA PRO A 172 -16.80 -6.40 22.24
C PRO A 172 -16.32 -7.73 21.68
N THR A 173 -15.55 -7.72 20.58
CA THR A 173 -15.15 -8.95 19.89
C THR A 173 -14.07 -9.70 20.66
N PRO A 174 -14.33 -10.96 21.08
CA PRO A 174 -13.36 -11.75 21.81
C PRO A 174 -12.08 -12.01 20.97
N ARG A 175 -10.94 -12.13 21.67
CA ARG A 175 -9.68 -12.43 21.00
C ARG A 175 -9.70 -13.72 20.16
N LYS A 176 -10.41 -14.72 20.63
CA LYS A 176 -10.59 -16.00 19.92
C LYS A 176 -11.20 -15.77 18.53
N GLU A 177 -12.25 -14.96 18.47
CA GLU A 177 -12.93 -14.64 17.19
C GLU A 177 -12.01 -13.86 16.25
N LYS A 178 -11.24 -12.90 16.75
CA LYS A 178 -10.24 -12.18 15.94
C LYS A 178 -9.16 -13.13 15.41
N THR A 179 -8.72 -14.08 16.20
CA THR A 179 -7.75 -15.10 15.78
C THR A 179 -8.33 -16.03 14.71
N ASP A 180 -9.60 -16.41 14.85
CA ASP A 180 -10.30 -17.21 13.86
C ASP A 180 -10.44 -16.48 12.52
N ARG A 181 -10.84 -15.22 12.54
CA ARG A 181 -10.86 -14.36 11.34
C ARG A 181 -9.48 -14.27 10.69
N MET A 182 -8.41 -14.08 11.49
CA MET A 182 -7.05 -14.06 10.96
C MET A 182 -6.69 -15.38 10.25
N THR A 183 -7.01 -16.51 10.85
CA THR A 183 -6.76 -17.83 10.26
C THR A 183 -7.49 -18.00 8.91
N ARG A 184 -8.73 -17.54 8.84
CA ARG A 184 -9.52 -17.56 7.60
C ARG A 184 -8.91 -16.65 6.51
N LEU A 185 -8.44 -15.45 6.90
CA LEU A 185 -7.77 -14.53 5.99
C LEU A 185 -6.48 -15.13 5.41
N LEU A 186 -5.65 -15.70 6.27
CA LEU A 186 -4.39 -16.35 5.84
C LEU A 186 -4.66 -17.52 4.90
N LYS A 187 -5.68 -18.34 5.17
CA LYS A 187 -6.07 -19.42 4.28
C LYS A 187 -6.46 -18.91 2.88
N VAL A 188 -7.25 -17.84 2.81
CA VAL A 188 -7.63 -17.22 1.52
C VAL A 188 -6.38 -16.70 0.79
N GLN A 189 -5.45 -16.08 1.51
CA GLN A 189 -4.20 -15.59 0.92
C GLN A 189 -3.32 -16.74 0.40
N ASP A 190 -3.21 -17.83 1.13
CA ASP A 190 -2.44 -19.02 0.71
C ASP A 190 -3.03 -19.68 -0.55
N GLU A 191 -4.33 -19.58 -0.78
CA GLU A 191 -4.99 -20.08 -1.99
C GLU A 191 -4.76 -19.16 -3.22
N ILE A 192 -4.36 -17.91 -3.00
CA ILE A 192 -4.11 -16.91 -4.06
C ILE A 192 -2.64 -16.89 -4.49
N ALA A 193 -1.73 -17.10 -3.56
CA ALA A 193 -0.27 -16.95 -3.75
C ALA A 193 0.37 -18.21 -4.46
#